data_02c15fe99beb3a40f4f1e76788b43e86
#
_entry.id   02c15fe99beb3a40f4f1e76788b43e86
#
_cell.length_a   1.000
_cell.length_b   1.000
_cell.length_c   1.000
_cell.angle_alpha   90.00
_cell.angle_beta   90.00
_cell.angle_gamma   90.00
#
_symmetry.space_group_name_H-M   'P 1'
#
loop_
_entity.id
_entity.type
_entity.pdbx_description
1 polymer ?
#
loop_
_entity_poly.entity_id
_entity_poly.type
_entity_poly.pdbx_seq_one_letter_code
_entity_poly.pdbx_strand_id
1 'polypeptide(L)'
;MGLSSVTEAVRANALSRPGDPAVAFVRELSTEKGSQTVSYAELDAEAQRIAVELQRRLTVGDRVLLLYPEGIDFAVAFLGCLYAGVVAVPAPLPGQYRHQRERVTSIARNAGVSLVLTNGEAHDDVLAWADGQDSFRADCLRTDLAELTAPGEWVAPELGHDTLALLQYTSGSTGEPKGVMITHGNLLHNVDGLRRSFGLDERTRFGSWIPHYHDMGLMGILLPPLILGGSCTLMAPTTFLKRPHWWLRMVDEYDLHWSAAPNFAYELCTRQITDEQLAGIDLSRWRFAPNGSEPVQASTLSGFAERFAGAGFRPEVLTPCYGMAEATVFISGAGDREPVVRHVDTEGLERHVFEPVGADRPGRSVVACGTPHDYTVRIVDPATREVLPQGRIGEIWLRGPSVALGYWENPEATEATFRAETADGQGGYLRSGDLGVLHDGEIHVTGRIKEVLIVRGRNLYPQDIEHELRAQHEDLQGLFGAVFGVGTVREDGREEELLVVTHEVRGRLAEDVLRKLAMDMRQTVAREFGARVSAVVLVRRGGIKRTTSGKIQRAAMREAFRAGELNTLHVEADRQLSSALAPRQA
;
A
#
# COMPACT_ATOMS: atom_id res chain seq x y z
N MET A 1 -7.05 -22.47 -11.06
CA MET A 1 -8.19 -22.20 -11.95
C MET A 1 -7.77 -22.53 -13.38
N GLY A 2 -8.60 -23.22 -14.19
CA GLY A 2 -8.26 -23.56 -15.59
C GLY A 2 -8.52 -22.43 -16.59
N LEU A 3 -8.49 -21.17 -16.15
CA LEU A 3 -8.80 -19.97 -16.93
C LEU A 3 -7.50 -19.39 -17.52
N SER A 4 -7.56 -18.88 -18.74
CA SER A 4 -6.39 -18.31 -19.45
C SER A 4 -6.19 -16.81 -19.17
N SER A 5 -7.25 -16.10 -18.80
CA SER A 5 -7.21 -14.65 -18.56
C SER A 5 -8.25 -14.18 -17.54
N VAL A 6 -8.05 -12.98 -16.99
CA VAL A 6 -9.04 -12.30 -16.14
C VAL A 6 -10.32 -12.00 -16.92
N THR A 7 -10.18 -11.64 -18.19
CA THR A 7 -11.32 -11.42 -19.11
C THR A 7 -12.23 -12.65 -19.19
N GLU A 8 -11.64 -13.83 -19.36
CA GLU A 8 -12.39 -15.09 -19.40
C GLU A 8 -13.12 -15.35 -18.07
N ALA A 9 -12.46 -15.11 -16.93
CA ALA A 9 -13.06 -15.30 -15.61
C ALA A 9 -14.28 -14.40 -15.38
N VAL A 10 -14.15 -13.10 -15.66
CA VAL A 10 -15.24 -12.13 -15.45
C VAL A 10 -16.40 -12.42 -16.38
N ARG A 11 -16.14 -12.75 -17.65
CA ARG A 11 -17.18 -13.12 -18.60
C ARG A 11 -17.91 -14.41 -18.24
N ALA A 12 -17.19 -15.41 -17.73
CA ALA A 12 -17.81 -16.65 -17.25
C ALA A 12 -18.81 -16.35 -16.11
N ASN A 13 -18.44 -15.43 -15.20
CA ASN A 13 -19.34 -14.98 -14.13
C ASN A 13 -20.52 -14.16 -14.67
N ALA A 14 -20.34 -13.29 -15.66
CA ALA A 14 -21.41 -12.54 -16.29
C ALA A 14 -22.44 -13.44 -17.00
N LEU A 15 -21.97 -14.54 -17.59
CA LEU A 15 -22.86 -15.53 -18.24
C LEU A 15 -23.59 -16.43 -17.24
N SER A 16 -22.94 -16.84 -16.15
CA SER A 16 -23.49 -17.78 -15.18
C SER A 16 -24.38 -17.13 -14.12
N ARG A 17 -24.15 -15.83 -13.80
CA ARG A 17 -24.85 -15.07 -12.76
C ARG A 17 -25.10 -13.61 -13.18
N PRO A 18 -25.80 -13.38 -14.30
CA PRO A 18 -25.92 -12.06 -14.92
C PRO A 18 -26.55 -10.99 -14.01
N GLY A 19 -27.50 -11.39 -13.16
CA GLY A 19 -28.24 -10.48 -12.27
C GLY A 19 -27.57 -10.25 -10.90
N ASP A 20 -26.51 -10.99 -10.58
CA ASP A 20 -25.85 -10.84 -9.28
C ASP A 20 -25.09 -9.50 -9.21
N PRO A 21 -25.04 -8.84 -8.04
CA PRO A 21 -24.25 -7.64 -7.86
C PRO A 21 -22.75 -7.92 -8.09
N ALA A 22 -22.11 -7.15 -8.96
CA ALA A 22 -20.67 -7.24 -9.20
C ALA A 22 -19.91 -6.17 -8.43
N VAL A 23 -20.26 -4.88 -8.65
CA VAL A 23 -19.63 -3.74 -7.99
C VAL A 23 -20.69 -2.77 -7.49
N ALA A 24 -20.52 -2.33 -6.24
CA ALA A 24 -21.29 -1.25 -5.65
C ALA A 24 -20.36 -0.11 -5.22
N PHE A 25 -20.82 1.13 -5.33
CA PHE A 25 -20.11 2.31 -4.82
C PHE A 25 -21.03 3.10 -3.89
N VAL A 26 -20.55 3.32 -2.66
CA VAL A 26 -21.29 4.00 -1.61
C VAL A 26 -20.85 5.45 -1.52
N ARG A 27 -21.75 6.35 -1.89
CA ARG A 27 -21.56 7.81 -1.73
C ARG A 27 -22.10 8.30 -0.39
N GLU A 28 -23.23 7.71 0.04
CA GLU A 28 -23.90 8.05 1.30
C GLU A 28 -24.55 6.81 1.88
N LEU A 29 -24.29 6.55 3.15
CA LEU A 29 -24.90 5.45 3.92
C LEU A 29 -26.31 5.84 4.39
N SER A 30 -27.17 4.86 4.58
CA SER A 30 -28.53 5.03 5.15
C SER A 30 -29.53 5.74 4.23
N THR A 31 -29.28 5.88 2.94
CA THR A 31 -30.26 6.37 1.95
C THR A 31 -30.37 5.39 0.79
N GLU A 32 -31.59 5.10 0.31
CA GLU A 32 -31.82 4.23 -0.87
C GLU A 32 -31.14 4.74 -2.14
N LYS A 33 -30.80 6.05 -2.21
CA LYS A 33 -30.10 6.69 -3.31
C LYS A 33 -28.60 6.88 -3.06
N GLY A 34 -28.11 6.42 -1.91
CA GLY A 34 -26.74 6.66 -1.47
C GLY A 34 -25.70 5.70 -2.05
N SER A 35 -26.14 4.65 -2.75
CA SER A 35 -25.25 3.71 -3.44
C SER A 35 -25.66 3.52 -4.89
N GLN A 36 -24.66 3.28 -5.73
CA GLN A 36 -24.83 2.82 -7.10
C GLN A 36 -24.34 1.37 -7.17
N THR A 37 -25.08 0.48 -7.81
CA THR A 37 -24.70 -0.93 -7.97
C THR A 37 -24.86 -1.33 -9.42
N VAL A 38 -23.91 -2.09 -9.95
CA VAL A 38 -23.99 -2.74 -11.27
C VAL A 38 -23.92 -4.25 -11.09
N SER A 39 -24.75 -4.94 -11.85
CA SER A 39 -24.74 -6.40 -11.97
C SER A 39 -23.57 -6.88 -12.85
N TYR A 40 -23.30 -8.18 -12.83
CA TYR A 40 -22.31 -8.77 -13.72
C TYR A 40 -22.64 -8.56 -15.20
N ALA A 41 -23.91 -8.66 -15.60
CA ALA A 41 -24.32 -8.42 -16.98
C ALA A 41 -24.11 -6.97 -17.42
N GLU A 42 -24.46 -6.00 -16.56
CA GLU A 42 -24.24 -4.57 -16.82
C GLU A 42 -22.75 -4.24 -16.90
N LEU A 43 -21.94 -4.76 -15.95
CA LEU A 43 -20.50 -4.57 -15.93
C LEU A 43 -19.83 -5.13 -17.19
N ASP A 44 -20.20 -6.34 -17.61
CA ASP A 44 -19.69 -6.99 -18.82
C ASP A 44 -20.08 -6.20 -20.09
N ALA A 45 -21.33 -5.76 -20.20
CA ALA A 45 -21.81 -4.98 -21.35
C ALA A 45 -21.09 -3.63 -21.47
N GLU A 46 -20.95 -2.90 -20.37
CA GLU A 46 -20.26 -1.61 -20.37
C GLU A 46 -18.75 -1.77 -20.66
N ALA A 47 -18.10 -2.80 -20.10
CA ALA A 47 -16.71 -3.12 -20.41
C ALA A 47 -16.51 -3.46 -21.90
N GLN A 48 -17.42 -4.22 -22.52
CA GLN A 48 -17.38 -4.51 -23.96
C GLN A 48 -17.55 -3.23 -24.81
N ARG A 49 -18.43 -2.30 -24.43
CA ARG A 49 -18.60 -1.01 -25.13
C ARG A 49 -17.29 -0.21 -25.17
N ILE A 50 -16.61 -0.11 -24.02
CA ILE A 50 -15.31 0.55 -23.95
C ILE A 50 -14.27 -0.23 -24.78
N ALA A 51 -14.27 -1.56 -24.70
CA ALA A 51 -13.33 -2.38 -25.46
C ALA A 51 -13.45 -2.20 -26.98
N VAL A 52 -14.68 -2.06 -27.52
CA VAL A 52 -14.90 -1.76 -28.94
C VAL A 52 -14.26 -0.44 -29.34
N GLU A 53 -14.43 0.61 -28.54
CA GLU A 53 -13.82 1.91 -28.82
C GLU A 53 -12.29 1.86 -28.74
N LEU A 54 -11.74 1.08 -27.80
CA LEU A 54 -10.29 0.88 -27.69
C LEU A 54 -9.75 0.10 -28.90
N GLN A 55 -10.42 -0.99 -29.32
CA GLN A 55 -10.02 -1.82 -30.47
C GLN A 55 -10.05 -1.06 -31.80
N ARG A 56 -10.85 -0.01 -31.94
CA ARG A 56 -10.87 0.87 -33.12
C ARG A 56 -9.67 1.81 -33.18
N ARG A 57 -9.04 2.11 -32.06
CA ARG A 57 -8.00 3.15 -31.92
C ARG A 57 -6.63 2.57 -31.63
N LEU A 58 -6.58 1.40 -31.02
CA LEU A 58 -5.38 0.82 -30.42
C LEU A 58 -5.22 -0.65 -30.84
N THR A 59 -4.00 -1.13 -30.65
CA THR A 59 -3.65 -2.53 -30.83
C THR A 59 -3.40 -3.22 -29.50
N VAL A 60 -3.47 -4.56 -29.50
CA VAL A 60 -3.15 -5.36 -28.30
C VAL A 60 -1.74 -4.98 -27.78
N GLY A 61 -1.64 -4.71 -26.49
CA GLY A 61 -0.40 -4.31 -25.82
C GLY A 61 -0.14 -2.79 -25.76
N ASP A 62 -0.96 -1.96 -26.44
CA ASP A 62 -0.90 -0.51 -26.22
C ASP A 62 -1.29 -0.13 -24.79
N ARG A 63 -0.71 0.93 -24.24
CA ARG A 63 -0.90 1.36 -22.86
C ARG A 63 -1.93 2.47 -22.79
N VAL A 64 -2.87 2.33 -21.85
CA VAL A 64 -3.98 3.25 -21.63
C VAL A 64 -3.96 3.76 -20.19
N LEU A 65 -3.84 5.07 -20.03
CA LEU A 65 -3.84 5.71 -18.71
C LEU A 65 -5.27 5.87 -18.20
N LEU A 66 -5.53 5.39 -16.99
CA LEU A 66 -6.83 5.47 -16.34
C LEU A 66 -6.81 6.55 -15.27
N LEU A 67 -7.49 7.67 -15.52
CA LEU A 67 -7.62 8.83 -14.62
C LEU A 67 -9.07 9.04 -14.22
N TYR A 68 -9.50 8.39 -13.16
CA TYR A 68 -10.89 8.40 -12.69
C TYR A 68 -10.99 8.89 -11.24
N PRO A 69 -12.08 9.60 -10.91
CA PRO A 69 -12.51 9.73 -9.53
C PRO A 69 -12.93 8.35 -8.99
N GLU A 70 -13.13 8.27 -7.69
CA GLU A 70 -13.61 7.04 -7.06
C GLU A 70 -15.05 6.72 -7.53
N GLY A 71 -15.27 5.50 -7.99
CA GLY A 71 -16.56 5.09 -8.52
C GLY A 71 -16.52 3.81 -9.33
N ILE A 72 -17.67 3.43 -9.89
CA ILE A 72 -17.81 2.23 -10.73
C ILE A 72 -17.13 2.41 -12.09
N ASP A 73 -17.09 3.63 -12.63
CA ASP A 73 -16.56 3.93 -13.96
C ASP A 73 -15.12 3.45 -14.13
N PHE A 74 -14.31 3.52 -13.06
CA PHE A 74 -12.96 2.96 -13.09
C PHE A 74 -12.97 1.44 -13.31
N ALA A 75 -13.83 0.70 -12.60
CA ALA A 75 -13.90 -0.76 -12.73
C ALA A 75 -14.32 -1.17 -14.15
N VAL A 76 -15.30 -0.46 -14.71
CA VAL A 76 -15.77 -0.65 -16.10
C VAL A 76 -14.64 -0.38 -17.09
N ALA A 77 -13.96 0.76 -16.96
CA ALA A 77 -12.86 1.16 -17.85
C ALA A 77 -11.65 0.22 -17.76
N PHE A 78 -11.30 -0.20 -16.55
CA PHE A 78 -10.24 -1.17 -16.33
C PHE A 78 -10.55 -2.51 -17.03
N LEU A 79 -11.74 -3.05 -16.85
CA LEU A 79 -12.18 -4.26 -17.55
C LEU A 79 -12.25 -4.04 -19.07
N GLY A 80 -12.70 -2.88 -19.52
CA GLY A 80 -12.70 -2.49 -20.93
C GLY A 80 -11.29 -2.57 -21.55
N CYS A 81 -10.27 -2.13 -20.84
CA CYS A 81 -8.86 -2.29 -21.26
C CYS A 81 -8.48 -3.77 -21.38
N LEU A 82 -8.78 -4.58 -20.37
CA LEU A 82 -8.49 -6.02 -20.41
C LEU A 82 -9.24 -6.73 -21.56
N TYR A 83 -10.48 -6.33 -21.82
CA TYR A 83 -11.30 -6.89 -22.91
C TYR A 83 -10.81 -6.49 -24.29
N ALA A 84 -10.20 -5.31 -24.40
CA ALA A 84 -9.54 -4.87 -25.63
C ALA A 84 -8.15 -5.51 -25.84
N GLY A 85 -7.56 -6.13 -24.81
CA GLY A 85 -6.20 -6.62 -24.82
C GLY A 85 -5.15 -5.52 -24.70
N VAL A 86 -5.54 -4.31 -24.26
CA VAL A 86 -4.63 -3.20 -24.00
C VAL A 86 -4.19 -3.17 -22.54
N VAL A 87 -3.01 -2.62 -22.28
CA VAL A 87 -2.41 -2.60 -20.95
C VAL A 87 -2.97 -1.43 -20.15
N ALA A 88 -3.66 -1.74 -19.06
CA ALA A 88 -4.19 -0.72 -18.17
C ALA A 88 -3.08 -0.07 -17.33
N VAL A 89 -3.11 1.26 -17.21
CA VAL A 89 -2.19 2.05 -16.36
C VAL A 89 -3.01 2.85 -15.36
N PRO A 90 -3.39 2.27 -14.21
CA PRO A 90 -4.10 2.98 -13.17
C PRO A 90 -3.23 4.05 -12.53
N ALA A 91 -3.74 5.29 -12.40
CA ALA A 91 -3.04 6.37 -11.73
C ALA A 91 -4.03 7.29 -10.97
N PRO A 92 -3.55 8.03 -9.95
CA PRO A 92 -4.37 9.04 -9.29
C PRO A 92 -4.69 10.17 -10.27
N LEU A 93 -5.78 10.91 -10.03
CA LEU A 93 -6.06 12.16 -10.75
C LEU A 93 -4.88 13.16 -10.58
N PRO A 94 -4.63 14.02 -11.58
CA PRO A 94 -3.50 14.96 -11.54
C PRO A 94 -3.48 15.90 -10.33
N GLY A 95 -4.66 16.17 -9.74
CA GLY A 95 -4.79 17.00 -8.55
C GLY A 95 -4.42 18.48 -8.81
N GLN A 96 -4.46 19.29 -7.74
CA GLN A 96 -4.21 20.73 -7.83
C GLN A 96 -2.74 21.11 -7.63
N TYR A 97 -1.96 20.26 -6.95
CA TYR A 97 -0.58 20.57 -6.62
C TYR A 97 0.40 20.12 -7.72
N ARG A 98 1.44 20.92 -7.94
CA ARG A 98 2.45 20.67 -8.98
C ARG A 98 3.06 19.26 -8.87
N HIS A 99 3.47 18.81 -7.70
CA HIS A 99 4.07 17.47 -7.50
C HIS A 99 3.12 16.32 -7.84
N GLN A 100 1.79 16.51 -7.68
CA GLN A 100 0.80 15.50 -8.07
C GLN A 100 0.73 15.39 -9.60
N ARG A 101 0.68 16.53 -10.28
CA ARG A 101 0.69 16.61 -11.76
C ARG A 101 1.98 16.02 -12.34
N GLU A 102 3.13 16.41 -11.79
CA GLU A 102 4.44 15.89 -12.21
C GLU A 102 4.53 14.36 -12.07
N ARG A 103 3.96 13.80 -11.00
CA ARG A 103 3.89 12.35 -10.81
C ARG A 103 3.07 11.65 -11.90
N VAL A 104 1.88 12.14 -12.21
CA VAL A 104 1.03 11.58 -13.27
C VAL A 104 1.70 11.73 -14.64
N THR A 105 2.34 12.87 -14.90
CA THR A 105 3.12 13.11 -16.11
C THR A 105 4.30 12.13 -16.24
N SER A 106 5.00 11.87 -15.14
CA SER A 106 6.10 10.90 -15.13
C SER A 106 5.61 9.48 -15.43
N ILE A 107 4.47 9.08 -14.86
CA ILE A 107 3.80 7.79 -15.15
C ILE A 107 3.42 7.71 -16.62
N ALA A 108 2.70 8.71 -17.15
CA ALA A 108 2.24 8.74 -18.54
C ALA A 108 3.40 8.64 -19.55
N ARG A 109 4.48 9.35 -19.27
CA ARG A 109 5.70 9.36 -20.10
C ARG A 109 6.40 8.01 -20.04
N ASN A 110 6.65 7.48 -18.85
CA ASN A 110 7.35 6.19 -18.68
C ASN A 110 6.55 5.04 -19.30
N ALA A 111 5.22 5.01 -19.10
CA ALA A 111 4.36 4.00 -19.71
C ALA A 111 4.28 4.15 -21.24
N GLY A 112 4.59 5.31 -21.81
CA GLY A 112 4.40 5.60 -23.23
C GLY A 112 2.92 5.43 -23.61
N VAL A 113 2.02 6.10 -22.87
CA VAL A 113 0.57 5.92 -23.03
C VAL A 113 0.09 6.46 -24.38
N SER A 114 -0.80 5.72 -25.02
CA SER A 114 -1.38 6.07 -26.33
C SER A 114 -2.72 6.81 -26.17
N LEU A 115 -3.42 6.60 -25.06
CA LEU A 115 -4.74 7.15 -24.78
C LEU A 115 -4.94 7.35 -23.27
N VAL A 116 -5.72 8.36 -22.91
CA VAL A 116 -6.19 8.61 -21.53
C VAL A 116 -7.68 8.35 -21.47
N LEU A 117 -8.12 7.54 -20.51
CA LEU A 117 -9.55 7.34 -20.21
C LEU A 117 -9.93 8.10 -18.95
N THR A 118 -11.11 8.71 -18.98
CA THR A 118 -11.72 9.41 -17.85
C THR A 118 -13.24 9.40 -17.95
N ASN A 119 -13.94 9.99 -16.97
CA ASN A 119 -15.38 10.24 -17.03
C ASN A 119 -15.69 11.76 -17.03
N GLY A 120 -16.96 12.13 -17.18
CA GLY A 120 -17.39 13.53 -17.23
C GLY A 120 -17.07 14.33 -15.98
N GLU A 121 -16.98 13.69 -14.81
CA GLU A 121 -16.67 14.36 -13.55
C GLU A 121 -15.21 14.90 -13.53
N ALA A 122 -14.26 14.14 -14.09
CA ALA A 122 -12.84 14.54 -14.08
C ALA A 122 -12.34 15.08 -15.43
N HIS A 123 -13.17 15.07 -16.47
CA HIS A 123 -12.76 15.36 -17.85
C HIS A 123 -12.03 16.70 -18.02
N ASP A 124 -12.61 17.78 -17.50
CA ASP A 124 -12.03 19.13 -17.71
C ASP A 124 -10.68 19.29 -16.99
N ASP A 125 -10.54 18.74 -15.80
CA ASP A 125 -9.28 18.74 -15.06
C ASP A 125 -8.21 17.89 -15.75
N VAL A 126 -8.61 16.73 -16.31
CA VAL A 126 -7.71 15.83 -17.05
C VAL A 126 -7.27 16.47 -18.37
N LEU A 127 -8.16 17.11 -19.12
CA LEU A 127 -7.82 17.86 -20.34
C LEU A 127 -6.88 19.02 -20.04
N ALA A 128 -7.19 19.84 -19.03
CA ALA A 128 -6.33 20.95 -18.63
C ALA A 128 -4.93 20.50 -18.18
N TRP A 129 -4.83 19.29 -17.60
CA TRP A 129 -3.54 18.68 -17.30
C TRP A 129 -2.85 18.20 -18.58
N ALA A 130 -3.54 17.50 -19.48
CA ALA A 130 -2.97 16.95 -20.72
C ALA A 130 -2.48 18.03 -21.68
N ASP A 131 -3.27 19.09 -21.88
CA ASP A 131 -2.93 20.24 -22.74
C ASP A 131 -1.70 21.02 -22.24
N GLY A 132 -1.46 20.98 -20.93
CA GLY A 132 -0.29 21.62 -20.31
C GLY A 132 1.00 20.81 -20.42
N GLN A 133 1.03 19.69 -21.17
CA GLN A 133 2.20 18.80 -21.27
C GLN A 133 2.90 18.94 -22.62
N ASP A 134 4.12 19.48 -22.62
CA ASP A 134 4.99 19.47 -23.83
C ASP A 134 5.64 18.10 -24.07
N SER A 135 5.67 17.23 -23.06
CA SER A 135 6.49 16.01 -23.02
C SER A 135 5.78 14.75 -23.50
N PHE A 136 4.46 14.75 -23.62
CA PHE A 136 3.69 13.68 -24.24
C PHE A 136 2.37 14.23 -24.79
N ARG A 137 1.84 13.57 -25.81
CA ARG A 137 0.52 13.84 -26.35
C ARG A 137 -0.26 12.54 -26.36
N ALA A 138 -1.43 12.53 -25.74
CA ALA A 138 -2.37 11.43 -25.78
C ALA A 138 -3.78 12.01 -25.90
N ASP A 139 -4.60 11.39 -26.73
CA ASP A 139 -6.01 11.73 -26.80
C ASP A 139 -6.71 11.38 -25.47
N CYS A 140 -7.74 12.13 -25.12
CA CYS A 140 -8.58 11.86 -23.96
C CYS A 140 -9.95 11.35 -24.40
N LEU A 141 -10.36 10.19 -23.91
CA LEU A 141 -11.66 9.58 -24.18
C LEU A 141 -12.51 9.56 -22.91
N ARG A 142 -13.71 10.14 -23.00
CA ARG A 142 -14.75 9.99 -21.97
C ARG A 142 -15.48 8.68 -22.17
N THR A 143 -15.53 7.86 -21.12
CA THR A 143 -16.13 6.52 -21.16
C THR A 143 -17.59 6.49 -20.69
N ASP A 144 -18.10 7.58 -20.14
CA ASP A 144 -19.47 7.73 -19.66
C ASP A 144 -20.45 8.31 -20.71
N LEU A 145 -20.01 8.46 -21.97
CA LEU A 145 -20.87 8.97 -23.04
C LEU A 145 -21.81 7.89 -23.56
N ALA A 146 -23.08 8.26 -23.73
CA ALA A 146 -24.11 7.39 -24.30
C ALA A 146 -23.87 6.98 -25.78
N GLU A 147 -22.95 7.68 -26.45
CA GLU A 147 -22.62 7.49 -27.87
C GLU A 147 -21.59 6.37 -28.10
N LEU A 148 -21.12 5.70 -27.04
CA LEU A 148 -20.22 4.54 -27.19
C LEU A 148 -20.90 3.42 -27.95
N THR A 149 -20.13 2.71 -28.73
CA THR A 149 -20.59 1.63 -29.62
C THR A 149 -21.30 0.49 -28.86
N ALA A 150 -22.24 -0.18 -29.53
CA ALA A 150 -22.95 -1.31 -28.94
C ALA A 150 -22.00 -2.47 -28.59
N PRO A 151 -22.21 -3.17 -27.46
CA PRO A 151 -21.31 -4.25 -27.00
C PRO A 151 -21.21 -5.45 -27.97
N GLY A 152 -22.22 -5.68 -28.79
CA GLY A 152 -22.23 -6.79 -29.76
C GLY A 152 -21.18 -6.71 -30.87
N GLU A 153 -20.49 -5.60 -31.05
CA GLU A 153 -19.38 -5.43 -32.00
C GLU A 153 -18.00 -5.82 -31.41
N TRP A 154 -17.93 -6.15 -30.12
CA TRP A 154 -16.68 -6.54 -29.48
C TRP A 154 -16.14 -7.87 -29.99
N VAL A 155 -14.85 -7.89 -30.31
CA VAL A 155 -14.11 -9.08 -30.74
C VAL A 155 -13.14 -9.50 -29.65
N ALA A 156 -13.30 -10.72 -29.11
CA ALA A 156 -12.40 -11.21 -28.07
C ALA A 156 -10.95 -11.33 -28.60
N PRO A 157 -9.97 -10.64 -28.00
CA PRO A 157 -8.57 -10.83 -28.35
C PRO A 157 -8.06 -12.18 -27.82
N GLU A 158 -7.02 -12.72 -28.46
CA GLU A 158 -6.30 -13.87 -27.92
C GLU A 158 -5.45 -13.45 -26.71
N LEU A 159 -5.89 -13.86 -25.52
CA LEU A 159 -5.20 -13.56 -24.26
C LEU A 159 -4.76 -14.86 -23.60
N GLY A 160 -3.54 -14.85 -23.06
CA GLY A 160 -2.98 -15.96 -22.29
C GLY A 160 -2.42 -15.50 -20.95
N HIS A 161 -1.91 -16.45 -20.16
CA HIS A 161 -1.30 -16.18 -18.87
C HIS A 161 -0.16 -15.16 -18.96
N ASP A 162 0.64 -15.19 -20.02
CA ASP A 162 1.79 -14.32 -20.21
C ASP A 162 1.42 -12.95 -20.80
N THR A 163 0.16 -12.74 -21.20
CA THR A 163 -0.29 -11.46 -21.71
C THR A 163 -0.26 -10.41 -20.62
N LEU A 164 0.40 -9.27 -20.88
CA LEU A 164 0.48 -8.15 -19.96
C LEU A 164 -0.91 -7.51 -19.78
N ALA A 165 -1.37 -7.43 -18.54
CA ALA A 165 -2.69 -6.90 -18.17
C ALA A 165 -2.62 -5.44 -17.71
N LEU A 166 -1.64 -5.11 -16.87
CA LEU A 166 -1.50 -3.76 -16.33
C LEU A 166 -0.04 -3.42 -15.99
N LEU A 167 0.22 -2.11 -15.90
CA LEU A 167 1.38 -1.55 -15.25
C LEU A 167 0.97 -0.94 -13.92
N GLN A 168 1.38 -1.55 -12.82
CA GLN A 168 1.15 -1.02 -11.48
C GLN A 168 2.31 -0.10 -11.08
N TYR A 169 2.05 1.20 -11.01
CA TYR A 169 3.08 2.15 -10.63
C TYR A 169 3.25 2.24 -9.11
N THR A 170 4.46 1.99 -8.65
CA THR A 170 4.83 2.14 -7.24
C THR A 170 5.60 3.44 -7.02
N SER A 171 5.49 4.01 -5.82
CA SER A 171 6.34 5.11 -5.39
C SER A 171 7.72 4.55 -5.04
N GLY A 172 8.60 4.41 -6.03
CA GLY A 172 9.96 3.93 -5.81
C GLY A 172 10.69 4.73 -4.72
N SER A 173 11.57 4.08 -3.97
CA SER A 173 12.44 4.72 -2.97
C SER A 173 13.39 5.79 -3.53
N THR A 174 13.52 5.83 -4.86
CA THR A 174 14.35 6.80 -5.62
C THR A 174 13.57 8.02 -6.12
N GLY A 175 12.26 8.12 -5.83
CA GLY A 175 11.41 9.23 -6.27
C GLY A 175 10.78 9.04 -7.66
N GLU A 176 11.42 8.33 -8.59
CA GLU A 176 10.85 8.03 -9.90
C GLU A 176 9.88 6.85 -9.83
N PRO A 177 8.65 6.99 -10.38
CA PRO A 177 7.68 5.91 -10.41
C PRO A 177 8.16 4.74 -11.29
N LYS A 178 8.04 3.50 -10.79
CA LYS A 178 8.36 2.28 -11.55
C LYS A 178 7.10 1.53 -11.89
N GLY A 179 6.88 1.24 -13.17
CA GLY A 179 5.75 0.45 -13.66
C GLY A 179 6.03 -1.05 -13.52
N VAL A 180 5.40 -1.71 -12.56
CA VAL A 180 5.50 -3.18 -12.39
C VAL A 180 4.64 -3.85 -13.45
N MET A 181 5.22 -4.75 -14.24
CA MET A 181 4.57 -5.49 -15.33
C MET A 181 3.82 -6.71 -14.81
N ILE A 182 2.49 -6.62 -14.74
CA ILE A 182 1.63 -7.66 -14.20
C ILE A 182 0.82 -8.31 -15.33
N THR A 183 0.91 -9.64 -15.46
CA THR A 183 0.20 -10.43 -16.47
C THR A 183 -1.15 -10.92 -15.97
N HIS A 184 -2.01 -11.41 -16.89
CA HIS A 184 -3.23 -12.12 -16.54
C HIS A 184 -2.95 -13.34 -15.65
N GLY A 185 -1.87 -14.07 -15.94
CA GLY A 185 -1.45 -15.23 -15.15
C GLY A 185 -1.07 -14.85 -13.72
N ASN A 186 -0.30 -13.76 -13.52
CA ASN A 186 0.02 -13.27 -12.20
C ASN A 186 -1.24 -12.96 -11.37
N LEU A 187 -2.22 -12.28 -11.97
CA LEU A 187 -3.49 -11.94 -11.32
C LEU A 187 -4.29 -13.19 -10.92
N LEU A 188 -4.45 -14.13 -11.86
CA LEU A 188 -5.19 -15.38 -11.60
C LEU A 188 -4.53 -16.23 -10.52
N HIS A 189 -3.20 -16.37 -10.54
CA HIS A 189 -2.45 -17.10 -9.51
C HIS A 189 -2.56 -16.44 -8.15
N ASN A 190 -2.47 -15.11 -8.09
CA ASN A 190 -2.55 -14.38 -6.83
C ASN A 190 -3.94 -14.47 -6.20
N VAL A 191 -5.00 -14.36 -7.00
CA VAL A 191 -6.38 -14.57 -6.54
C VAL A 191 -6.63 -16.01 -6.11
N ASP A 192 -6.06 -17.01 -6.81
CA ASP A 192 -6.15 -18.40 -6.37
C ASP A 192 -5.39 -18.63 -5.06
N GLY A 193 -4.27 -17.93 -4.85
CA GLY A 193 -3.56 -17.90 -3.57
C GLY A 193 -4.42 -17.37 -2.43
N LEU A 194 -5.08 -16.22 -2.62
CA LEU A 194 -6.03 -15.67 -1.66
C LEU A 194 -7.19 -16.64 -1.40
N ARG A 195 -7.79 -17.19 -2.46
CA ARG A 195 -8.88 -18.15 -2.37
C ARG A 195 -8.53 -19.35 -1.49
N ARG A 196 -7.36 -19.94 -1.71
CA ARG A 196 -6.90 -21.12 -0.95
C ARG A 196 -6.50 -20.78 0.49
N SER A 197 -5.85 -19.64 0.71
CA SER A 197 -5.40 -19.21 2.04
C SER A 197 -6.56 -18.89 2.98
N PHE A 198 -7.70 -18.41 2.45
CA PHE A 198 -8.79 -17.88 3.26
C PHE A 198 -10.14 -18.56 2.98
N GLY A 199 -10.19 -19.58 2.13
CA GLY A 199 -11.43 -20.27 1.79
C GLY A 199 -12.45 -19.35 1.13
N LEU A 200 -12.00 -18.45 0.25
CA LEU A 200 -12.88 -17.50 -0.45
C LEU A 200 -13.58 -18.18 -1.61
N ASP A 201 -14.81 -17.77 -1.87
CA ASP A 201 -15.67 -18.30 -2.92
C ASP A 201 -16.55 -17.20 -3.55
N GLU A 202 -17.46 -17.60 -4.43
CA GLU A 202 -18.42 -16.73 -5.11
C GLU A 202 -19.46 -16.06 -4.17
N ARG A 203 -19.54 -16.48 -2.92
CA ARG A 203 -20.42 -15.88 -1.91
C ARG A 203 -19.68 -14.86 -1.05
N THR A 204 -18.37 -14.74 -1.24
CA THR A 204 -17.57 -13.79 -0.46
C THR A 204 -17.82 -12.37 -0.94
N ARG A 205 -18.27 -11.50 -0.03
CA ARG A 205 -18.47 -10.07 -0.25
C ARG A 205 -17.27 -9.29 0.22
N PHE A 206 -16.66 -8.61 -0.73
CA PHE A 206 -15.50 -7.75 -0.51
C PHE A 206 -15.93 -6.29 -0.39
N GLY A 207 -15.15 -5.49 0.30
CA GLY A 207 -15.33 -4.05 0.26
C GLY A 207 -14.23 -3.29 0.98
N SER A 208 -13.99 -2.07 0.55
CA SER A 208 -13.02 -1.19 1.18
C SER A 208 -13.14 0.24 0.65
N TRP A 209 -12.36 1.12 1.25
CA TRP A 209 -12.15 2.52 0.88
C TRP A 209 -10.76 2.76 0.28
N ILE A 210 -9.93 1.71 0.09
CA ILE A 210 -8.58 1.86 -0.44
C ILE A 210 -8.65 2.31 -1.91
N PRO A 211 -7.83 3.29 -2.33
CA PRO A 211 -7.86 3.79 -3.70
C PRO A 211 -7.66 2.68 -4.74
N HIS A 212 -8.43 2.72 -5.80
CA HIS A 212 -8.39 1.74 -6.90
C HIS A 212 -7.08 1.74 -7.70
N TYR A 213 -6.29 2.81 -7.65
CA TYR A 213 -4.96 2.88 -8.28
C TYR A 213 -3.83 2.34 -7.39
N HIS A 214 -4.16 1.90 -6.17
CA HIS A 214 -3.23 1.19 -5.28
C HIS A 214 -3.35 -0.33 -5.49
N ASP A 215 -2.22 -1.06 -5.43
CA ASP A 215 -2.17 -2.52 -5.60
C ASP A 215 -3.18 -3.26 -4.70
N MET A 216 -3.21 -2.91 -3.41
CA MET A 216 -4.15 -3.49 -2.44
C MET A 216 -5.61 -3.19 -2.79
N GLY A 217 -5.93 -1.97 -3.27
CA GLY A 217 -7.30 -1.59 -3.68
C GLY A 217 -7.74 -2.29 -4.96
N LEU A 218 -6.86 -2.36 -5.96
CA LEU A 218 -7.17 -3.00 -7.23
C LEU A 218 -7.11 -4.53 -7.14
N MET A 219 -5.95 -5.06 -6.75
CA MET A 219 -5.67 -6.50 -6.84
C MET A 219 -6.01 -7.27 -5.56
N GLY A 220 -6.16 -6.58 -4.41
CA GLY A 220 -6.57 -7.19 -3.15
C GLY A 220 -8.06 -7.06 -2.81
N ILE A 221 -8.77 -6.11 -3.47
CA ILE A 221 -10.18 -5.80 -3.17
C ILE A 221 -11.08 -5.90 -4.39
N LEU A 222 -10.78 -5.19 -5.49
CA LEU A 222 -11.68 -5.12 -6.64
C LEU A 222 -11.65 -6.38 -7.50
N LEU A 223 -10.47 -6.85 -7.88
CA LEU A 223 -10.34 -7.98 -8.82
C LEU A 223 -10.69 -9.35 -8.22
N PRO A 224 -10.34 -9.69 -6.96
CA PRO A 224 -10.63 -11.02 -6.43
C PRO A 224 -12.11 -11.41 -6.53
N PRO A 225 -13.09 -10.61 -6.04
CA PRO A 225 -14.49 -10.99 -6.19
C PRO A 225 -14.93 -11.10 -7.65
N LEU A 226 -14.46 -10.22 -8.55
CA LEU A 226 -14.84 -10.28 -9.96
C LEU A 226 -14.35 -11.57 -10.65
N ILE A 227 -13.18 -12.07 -10.25
CA ILE A 227 -12.63 -13.34 -10.74
C ILE A 227 -13.34 -14.54 -10.09
N LEU A 228 -13.65 -14.46 -8.78
CA LEU A 228 -14.29 -15.56 -8.04
C LEU A 228 -15.80 -15.64 -8.23
N GLY A 229 -16.45 -14.57 -8.71
CA GLY A 229 -17.90 -14.48 -8.88
C GLY A 229 -18.62 -13.90 -7.64
N GLY A 230 -17.90 -13.26 -6.71
CA GLY A 230 -18.47 -12.56 -5.57
C GLY A 230 -18.87 -11.12 -5.87
N SER A 231 -18.93 -10.26 -4.86
CA SER A 231 -19.25 -8.84 -5.04
C SER A 231 -18.25 -7.93 -4.34
N CYS A 232 -18.14 -6.68 -4.83
CA CYS A 232 -17.26 -5.66 -4.27
C CYS A 232 -18.04 -4.39 -3.95
N THR A 233 -17.95 -3.90 -2.70
CA THR A 233 -18.52 -2.63 -2.29
C THR A 233 -17.41 -1.63 -1.97
N LEU A 234 -17.41 -0.50 -2.65
CA LEU A 234 -16.36 0.52 -2.57
C LEU A 234 -16.90 1.82 -1.96
N MET A 235 -16.01 2.56 -1.32
CA MET A 235 -16.25 3.90 -0.78
C MET A 235 -15.02 4.76 -1.03
N ALA A 236 -15.21 6.08 -1.17
CA ALA A 236 -14.08 6.98 -1.38
C ALA A 236 -13.15 7.05 -0.15
N PRO A 237 -11.81 7.09 -0.34
CA PRO A 237 -10.84 7.25 0.74
C PRO A 237 -11.07 8.50 1.59
N THR A 238 -11.46 9.59 0.96
CA THR A 238 -11.77 10.86 1.63
C THR A 238 -12.97 10.76 2.57
N THR A 239 -13.94 9.90 2.25
CA THR A 239 -15.09 9.61 3.11
C THR A 239 -14.65 8.89 4.38
N PHE A 240 -13.83 7.85 4.25
CA PHE A 240 -13.24 7.16 5.40
C PHE A 240 -12.42 8.10 6.28
N LEU A 241 -11.50 8.89 5.70
CA LEU A 241 -10.65 9.79 6.48
C LEU A 241 -11.43 10.85 7.26
N LYS A 242 -12.57 11.31 6.72
CA LYS A 242 -13.44 12.28 7.39
C LYS A 242 -14.38 11.63 8.41
N ARG A 243 -14.81 10.38 8.17
CA ARG A 243 -15.82 9.65 8.93
C ARG A 243 -15.44 8.18 9.06
N PRO A 244 -14.47 7.81 9.91
CA PRO A 244 -13.96 6.42 9.98
C PRO A 244 -15.06 5.39 10.32
N HIS A 245 -16.06 5.76 11.09
CA HIS A 245 -17.21 4.90 11.43
C HIS A 245 -18.01 4.44 10.19
N TRP A 246 -17.94 5.16 9.07
CA TRP A 246 -18.60 4.76 7.83
C TRP A 246 -18.01 3.49 7.22
N TRP A 247 -16.73 3.22 7.46
CA TRP A 247 -16.14 1.95 7.06
C TRP A 247 -16.78 0.78 7.80
N LEU A 248 -16.92 0.88 9.14
CA LEU A 248 -17.54 -0.18 9.94
C LEU A 248 -19.05 -0.34 9.63
N ARG A 249 -19.75 0.77 9.38
CA ARG A 249 -21.15 0.72 8.90
C ARG A 249 -21.27 0.05 7.53
N MET A 250 -20.37 0.32 6.61
CA MET A 250 -20.34 -0.35 5.29
C MET A 250 -20.10 -1.85 5.46
N VAL A 251 -19.23 -2.26 6.39
CA VAL A 251 -19.02 -3.69 6.70
C VAL A 251 -20.31 -4.34 7.16
N ASP A 252 -21.06 -3.70 8.04
CA ASP A 252 -22.34 -4.19 8.56
C ASP A 252 -23.46 -4.13 7.49
N GLU A 253 -23.75 -2.95 6.93
CA GLU A 253 -24.89 -2.73 6.02
C GLU A 253 -24.80 -3.55 4.72
N TYR A 254 -23.56 -3.80 4.22
CA TYR A 254 -23.32 -4.61 3.02
C TYR A 254 -22.88 -6.04 3.34
N ASP A 255 -22.89 -6.42 4.61
CA ASP A 255 -22.54 -7.77 5.07
C ASP A 255 -21.18 -8.23 4.49
N LEU A 256 -20.16 -7.39 4.64
CA LEU A 256 -18.85 -7.65 4.09
C LEU A 256 -18.11 -8.74 4.86
N HIS A 257 -17.60 -9.71 4.13
CA HIS A 257 -16.78 -10.78 4.70
C HIS A 257 -15.28 -10.44 4.69
N TRP A 258 -14.84 -9.70 3.69
CA TRP A 258 -13.45 -9.29 3.45
C TRP A 258 -13.35 -7.78 3.33
N SER A 259 -12.64 -7.14 4.25
CA SER A 259 -12.39 -5.71 4.15
C SER A 259 -11.00 -5.38 4.69
N ALA A 260 -10.09 -5.04 3.78
CA ALA A 260 -8.69 -4.79 4.07
C ALA A 260 -8.39 -3.31 4.30
N ALA A 261 -7.39 -3.04 5.14
CA ALA A 261 -6.89 -1.68 5.34
C ALA A 261 -5.42 -1.69 5.83
N PRO A 262 -4.67 -0.58 5.68
CA PRO A 262 -3.40 -0.38 6.36
C PRO A 262 -3.56 -0.22 7.86
N ASN A 263 -2.47 -0.44 8.61
CA ASN A 263 -2.46 -0.41 10.08
C ASN A 263 -2.99 0.91 10.68
N PHE A 264 -2.65 2.05 10.05
CA PHE A 264 -3.13 3.36 10.52
C PHE A 264 -4.65 3.48 10.53
N ALA A 265 -5.35 2.76 9.67
CA ALA A 265 -6.81 2.84 9.58
C ALA A 265 -7.49 2.17 10.78
N TYR A 266 -6.97 1.05 11.22
CA TYR A 266 -7.43 0.39 12.44
C TYR A 266 -7.19 1.28 13.66
N GLU A 267 -6.00 1.88 13.77
CA GLU A 267 -5.68 2.84 14.82
C GLU A 267 -6.61 4.06 14.78
N LEU A 268 -6.88 4.60 13.57
CA LEU A 268 -7.78 5.73 13.38
C LEU A 268 -9.19 5.43 13.87
N CYS A 269 -9.73 4.26 13.52
CA CYS A 269 -11.06 3.80 13.98
C CYS A 269 -11.10 3.67 15.50
N THR A 270 -10.15 2.99 16.10
CA THR A 270 -10.07 2.78 17.55
C THR A 270 -10.11 4.11 18.31
N ARG A 271 -9.41 5.12 17.79
CA ARG A 271 -9.28 6.42 18.46
C ARG A 271 -10.43 7.38 18.21
N GLN A 272 -11.06 7.36 17.03
CA GLN A 272 -12.01 8.42 16.63
C GLN A 272 -13.46 8.00 16.68
N ILE A 273 -13.77 6.71 16.65
CA ILE A 273 -15.17 6.27 16.65
C ILE A 273 -15.73 6.32 18.08
N THR A 274 -16.80 7.12 18.26
CA THR A 274 -17.48 7.23 19.55
C THR A 274 -18.47 6.10 19.75
N ASP A 275 -18.96 5.91 20.99
CA ASP A 275 -19.95 4.88 21.31
C ASP A 275 -21.29 5.13 20.61
N GLU A 276 -21.67 6.41 20.42
CA GLU A 276 -22.88 6.77 19.69
C GLU A 276 -22.76 6.42 18.19
N GLN A 277 -21.57 6.58 17.61
CA GLN A 277 -21.32 6.21 16.22
C GLN A 277 -21.27 4.69 16.02
N LEU A 278 -20.88 3.95 17.04
CA LEU A 278 -20.83 2.49 17.05
C LEU A 278 -22.20 1.85 17.32
N ALA A 279 -23.13 2.60 17.91
CA ALA A 279 -24.44 2.09 18.27
C ALA A 279 -25.19 1.51 17.06
N GLY A 280 -25.62 0.25 17.17
CA GLY A 280 -26.36 -0.47 16.15
C GLY A 280 -25.51 -1.08 15.03
N ILE A 281 -24.19 -0.99 15.08
CA ILE A 281 -23.28 -1.67 14.15
C ILE A 281 -23.03 -3.10 14.65
N ASP A 282 -23.17 -4.08 13.75
CA ASP A 282 -22.88 -5.50 14.00
C ASP A 282 -21.73 -5.99 13.11
N LEU A 283 -20.55 -6.22 13.71
CA LEU A 283 -19.35 -6.70 13.02
C LEU A 283 -19.17 -8.22 13.11
N SER A 284 -20.15 -8.95 13.65
CA SER A 284 -20.04 -10.41 13.90
C SER A 284 -19.87 -11.24 12.60
N ARG A 285 -20.31 -10.71 11.46
CA ARG A 285 -20.22 -11.34 10.15
C ARG A 285 -18.95 -11.02 9.37
N TRP A 286 -18.16 -10.04 9.84
CA TRP A 286 -16.85 -9.75 9.28
C TRP A 286 -15.92 -10.92 9.54
N ARG A 287 -15.41 -11.55 8.47
CA ARG A 287 -14.59 -12.78 8.57
C ARG A 287 -13.09 -12.50 8.49
N PHE A 288 -12.69 -11.58 7.62
CA PHE A 288 -11.29 -11.27 7.37
C PHE A 288 -11.09 -9.74 7.31
N ALA A 289 -10.22 -9.23 8.16
CA ALA A 289 -9.79 -7.85 8.22
C ALA A 289 -8.27 -7.77 7.91
N PRO A 290 -7.86 -7.93 6.62
CA PRO A 290 -6.46 -7.91 6.27
C PRO A 290 -5.81 -6.58 6.63
N ASN A 291 -4.69 -6.67 7.37
CA ASN A 291 -3.88 -5.53 7.78
C ASN A 291 -2.48 -5.67 7.17
N GLY A 292 -2.12 -4.76 6.28
CA GLY A 292 -0.85 -4.81 5.55
C GLY A 292 -0.47 -3.49 4.91
N SER A 293 0.37 -3.55 3.90
CA SER A 293 0.91 -2.38 3.19
C SER A 293 1.88 -1.50 4.00
N GLU A 294 1.91 -1.62 5.30
CA GLU A 294 2.83 -0.94 6.23
C GLU A 294 3.10 -1.85 7.44
N PRO A 295 4.08 -1.54 8.31
CA PRO A 295 4.36 -2.36 9.48
C PRO A 295 3.13 -2.50 10.38
N VAL A 296 2.75 -3.75 10.67
CA VAL A 296 1.61 -4.07 11.53
C VAL A 296 2.04 -4.02 12.99
N GLN A 297 1.31 -3.25 13.80
CA GLN A 297 1.61 -3.07 15.23
C GLN A 297 0.71 -3.95 16.11
N ALA A 298 1.31 -4.68 17.05
CA ALA A 298 0.56 -5.55 17.98
C ALA A 298 -0.47 -4.76 18.81
N SER A 299 -0.09 -3.55 19.26
CA SER A 299 -0.98 -2.66 20.02
C SER A 299 -2.17 -2.15 19.20
N THR A 300 -2.02 -1.98 17.89
CA THR A 300 -3.14 -1.63 17.00
C THR A 300 -4.12 -2.78 16.89
N LEU A 301 -3.62 -4.01 16.78
CA LEU A 301 -4.47 -5.20 16.68
C LEU A 301 -5.27 -5.41 17.97
N SER A 302 -4.62 -5.43 19.13
CA SER A 302 -5.29 -5.62 20.42
C SER A 302 -6.28 -4.49 20.71
N GLY A 303 -5.87 -3.23 20.51
CA GLY A 303 -6.73 -2.07 20.76
C GLY A 303 -7.97 -2.04 19.87
N PHE A 304 -7.86 -2.47 18.59
CA PHE A 304 -9.02 -2.58 17.70
C PHE A 304 -9.96 -3.70 18.14
N ALA A 305 -9.43 -4.88 18.45
CA ALA A 305 -10.23 -6.02 18.91
C ALA A 305 -10.99 -5.68 20.22
N GLU A 306 -10.31 -5.09 21.20
CA GLU A 306 -10.91 -4.66 22.48
C GLU A 306 -11.99 -3.60 22.26
N ARG A 307 -11.70 -2.56 21.45
CA ARG A 307 -12.62 -1.43 21.21
C ARG A 307 -13.92 -1.87 20.56
N PHE A 308 -13.87 -2.82 19.65
CA PHE A 308 -15.03 -3.22 18.84
C PHE A 308 -15.64 -4.57 19.25
N ALA A 309 -15.16 -5.19 20.33
CA ALA A 309 -15.72 -6.43 20.87
C ALA A 309 -17.23 -6.30 21.18
N GLY A 310 -17.65 -5.16 21.73
CA GLY A 310 -19.06 -4.87 22.02
C GLY A 310 -19.96 -4.78 20.78
N ALA A 311 -19.37 -4.57 19.59
CA ALA A 311 -20.06 -4.62 18.30
C ALA A 311 -19.94 -5.99 17.61
N GLY A 312 -19.52 -7.04 18.31
CA GLY A 312 -19.40 -8.40 17.77
C GLY A 312 -18.09 -8.69 17.02
N PHE A 313 -17.13 -7.75 17.00
CA PHE A 313 -15.82 -7.99 16.38
C PHE A 313 -15.01 -9.01 17.19
N ARG A 314 -14.38 -9.96 16.51
CA ARG A 314 -13.60 -11.04 17.12
C ARG A 314 -12.12 -10.91 16.75
N PRO A 315 -11.17 -11.18 17.67
CA PRO A 315 -9.73 -11.07 17.40
C PRO A 315 -9.26 -11.90 16.20
N GLU A 316 -9.86 -13.07 15.95
CA GLU A 316 -9.52 -13.99 14.86
C GLU A 316 -9.82 -13.41 13.47
N VAL A 317 -10.62 -12.35 13.40
CA VAL A 317 -10.93 -11.63 12.16
C VAL A 317 -9.71 -10.82 11.67
N LEU A 318 -8.87 -10.35 12.61
CA LEU A 318 -7.65 -9.62 12.28
C LEU A 318 -6.67 -10.52 11.54
N THR A 319 -6.25 -10.08 10.36
CA THR A 319 -5.48 -10.89 9.43
C THR A 319 -4.23 -10.11 8.98
N PRO A 320 -3.16 -10.10 9.79
CA PRO A 320 -1.90 -9.51 9.35
C PRO A 320 -1.41 -10.18 8.06
N CYS A 321 -1.09 -9.34 7.06
CA CYS A 321 -0.67 -9.81 5.74
C CYS A 321 0.62 -9.12 5.29
N TYR A 322 1.39 -9.83 4.47
CA TYR A 322 2.53 -9.26 3.76
C TYR A 322 2.31 -9.35 2.26
N GLY A 323 2.65 -8.28 1.55
CA GLY A 323 2.53 -8.21 0.11
C GLY A 323 3.15 -6.95 -0.49
N MET A 324 3.32 -6.98 -1.81
CA MET A 324 3.88 -5.89 -2.60
C MET A 324 3.48 -6.03 -4.07
N ALA A 325 3.50 -4.91 -4.80
CA ALA A 325 3.11 -4.90 -6.21
C ALA A 325 4.01 -5.79 -7.09
N GLU A 326 5.29 -5.90 -6.75
CA GLU A 326 6.26 -6.76 -7.45
C GLU A 326 5.95 -8.26 -7.34
N ALA A 327 5.12 -8.64 -6.35
CA ALA A 327 4.55 -9.99 -6.20
C ALA A 327 3.03 -9.98 -6.46
N THR A 328 2.55 -9.15 -7.35
CA THR A 328 1.16 -8.82 -7.65
C THR A 328 0.50 -8.08 -6.49
N VAL A 329 0.17 -8.73 -5.37
CA VAL A 329 -0.25 -8.06 -4.13
C VAL A 329 -0.04 -8.96 -2.91
N PHE A 330 -0.51 -10.19 -2.92
CA PHE A 330 -0.53 -11.10 -1.77
C PHE A 330 0.63 -12.08 -1.79
N ILE A 331 1.39 -12.13 -0.71
CA ILE A 331 2.49 -13.08 -0.49
C ILE A 331 2.13 -14.03 0.66
N SER A 332 1.72 -13.49 1.81
CA SER A 332 1.39 -14.29 2.99
C SER A 332 0.30 -13.64 3.84
N GLY A 333 -0.39 -14.48 4.58
CA GLY A 333 -1.43 -14.12 5.54
C GLY A 333 -1.91 -15.35 6.28
N ALA A 334 -2.63 -15.15 7.36
CA ALA A 334 -3.28 -16.24 8.09
C ALA A 334 -4.66 -15.78 8.57
N GLY A 335 -5.70 -16.55 8.28
CA GLY A 335 -7.06 -16.32 8.74
C GLY A 335 -7.53 -17.39 9.72
N ASP A 336 -8.75 -17.20 10.24
CA ASP A 336 -9.45 -18.11 11.15
C ASP A 336 -8.68 -18.45 12.43
N ARG A 337 -7.81 -17.55 12.88
CA ARG A 337 -7.07 -17.64 14.15
C ARG A 337 -6.62 -16.25 14.61
N GLU A 338 -6.38 -16.11 15.90
CA GLU A 338 -5.79 -14.89 16.44
C GLU A 338 -4.39 -14.60 15.82
N PRO A 339 -4.06 -13.32 15.61
CA PRO A 339 -2.73 -12.92 15.16
C PRO A 339 -1.62 -13.44 16.08
N VAL A 340 -0.58 -14.01 15.49
CA VAL A 340 0.60 -14.44 16.24
C VAL A 340 1.52 -13.26 16.47
N VAL A 341 1.79 -12.96 17.74
CA VAL A 341 2.73 -11.93 18.16
C VAL A 341 3.88 -12.59 18.93
N ARG A 342 5.12 -12.28 18.56
CA ARG A 342 6.32 -12.76 19.26
C ARG A 342 6.97 -11.59 19.99
N HIS A 343 7.28 -11.80 21.27
CA HIS A 343 8.13 -10.88 22.02
C HIS A 343 9.58 -11.26 21.76
N VAL A 344 10.36 -10.38 21.13
CA VAL A 344 11.68 -10.67 20.58
C VAL A 344 12.72 -9.80 21.26
N ASP A 345 13.86 -10.39 21.61
CA ASP A 345 14.96 -9.70 22.29
C ASP A 345 15.42 -8.46 21.49
N THR A 346 15.45 -7.29 22.16
CA THR A 346 15.79 -6.02 21.52
C THR A 346 17.23 -5.99 21.02
N GLU A 347 18.19 -6.46 21.83
CA GLU A 347 19.61 -6.51 21.42
C GLU A 347 19.82 -7.51 20.29
N GLY A 348 19.05 -8.61 20.28
CA GLY A 348 19.04 -9.59 19.19
C GLY A 348 18.59 -8.94 17.88
N LEU A 349 17.49 -8.22 17.88
CA LEU A 349 16.98 -7.50 16.69
C LEU A 349 18.01 -6.54 16.11
N GLU A 350 18.75 -5.82 16.95
CA GLU A 350 19.82 -4.91 16.54
C GLU A 350 21.00 -5.61 15.86
N ARG A 351 21.23 -6.89 16.20
CA ARG A 351 22.26 -7.76 15.60
C ARG A 351 21.72 -8.66 14.50
N HIS A 352 20.51 -8.38 14.00
CA HIS A 352 19.80 -9.19 13.00
C HIS A 352 19.60 -10.65 13.47
N VAL A 353 19.27 -10.84 14.75
CA VAL A 353 18.86 -12.13 15.33
C VAL A 353 17.43 -12.04 15.83
N PHE A 354 16.60 -12.95 15.39
CA PHE A 354 15.21 -13.10 15.85
C PHE A 354 15.16 -14.16 16.94
N GLU A 355 15.20 -13.72 18.19
CA GLU A 355 15.18 -14.56 19.38
C GLU A 355 13.91 -14.26 20.20
N PRO A 356 12.86 -15.10 20.12
CA PRO A 356 11.71 -14.96 21.00
C PRO A 356 12.12 -15.15 22.47
N VAL A 357 11.64 -14.24 23.32
CA VAL A 357 11.93 -14.23 24.75
C VAL A 357 10.64 -14.10 25.56
N GLY A 358 10.71 -14.41 26.86
CA GLY A 358 9.60 -14.21 27.77
C GLY A 358 9.30 -12.71 27.99
N ALA A 359 8.06 -12.41 28.36
CA ALA A 359 7.59 -11.03 28.59
C ALA A 359 8.29 -10.34 29.79
N ASP A 360 9.02 -11.08 30.59
CA ASP A 360 9.84 -10.61 31.72
C ASP A 360 11.20 -10.07 31.28
N ARG A 361 11.60 -10.29 30.02
CA ARG A 361 12.85 -9.79 29.45
C ARG A 361 12.59 -8.55 28.58
N PRO A 362 13.59 -7.64 28.45
CA PRO A 362 13.53 -6.56 27.49
C PRO A 362 13.32 -7.11 26.08
N GLY A 363 12.29 -6.64 25.41
CA GLY A 363 11.96 -7.16 24.08
C GLY A 363 10.92 -6.31 23.39
N ARG A 364 10.66 -6.64 22.13
CA ARG A 364 9.74 -5.96 21.26
C ARG A 364 8.73 -6.92 20.63
N SER A 365 7.49 -6.48 20.54
CA SER A 365 6.45 -7.25 19.87
C SER A 365 6.61 -7.19 18.34
N VAL A 366 6.75 -8.34 17.70
CA VAL A 366 6.81 -8.50 16.24
C VAL A 366 5.64 -9.37 15.81
N VAL A 367 4.84 -8.86 14.88
CA VAL A 367 3.63 -9.53 14.39
C VAL A 367 4.00 -10.45 13.23
N ALA A 368 3.50 -11.70 13.26
CA ALA A 368 3.58 -12.61 12.13
C ALA A 368 2.61 -12.19 11.03
N CYS A 369 3.08 -12.18 9.79
CA CYS A 369 2.27 -11.89 8.60
C CYS A 369 1.82 -13.18 7.89
N GLY A 370 1.70 -14.27 8.61
CA GLY A 370 1.20 -15.55 8.14
C GLY A 370 2.17 -16.34 7.25
N THR A 371 1.68 -17.47 6.77
CA THR A 371 2.44 -18.41 5.94
C THR A 371 2.44 -17.94 4.48
N PRO A 372 3.59 -17.96 3.79
CA PRO A 372 3.66 -17.67 2.36
C PRO A 372 2.90 -18.72 1.55
N HIS A 373 2.16 -18.28 0.55
CA HIS A 373 1.35 -19.14 -0.30
C HIS A 373 1.87 -19.14 -1.74
N ASP A 374 2.25 -20.32 -2.24
CA ASP A 374 2.82 -20.54 -3.58
C ASP A 374 4.16 -19.82 -3.83
N TYR A 375 4.89 -19.48 -2.78
CA TYR A 375 6.22 -18.89 -2.89
C TYR A 375 7.29 -19.78 -2.26
N THR A 376 8.42 -19.91 -2.95
CA THR A 376 9.67 -20.29 -2.30
C THR A 376 10.26 -19.03 -1.66
N VAL A 377 10.32 -19.02 -0.33
CA VAL A 377 10.89 -17.91 0.44
C VAL A 377 12.29 -18.27 0.90
N ARG A 378 13.23 -17.32 0.78
CA ARG A 378 14.58 -17.39 1.35
C ARG A 378 14.84 -16.13 2.14
N ILE A 379 15.50 -16.29 3.27
CA ILE A 379 16.07 -15.16 4.04
C ILE A 379 17.54 -15.08 3.67
N VAL A 380 17.96 -13.97 3.08
CA VAL A 380 19.24 -13.83 2.42
C VAL A 380 20.00 -12.62 2.96
N ASP A 381 21.29 -12.78 3.18
CA ASP A 381 22.17 -11.63 3.49
C ASP A 381 22.23 -10.70 2.25
N PRO A 382 21.80 -9.44 2.37
CA PRO A 382 21.70 -8.55 1.21
C PRO A 382 23.04 -8.21 0.55
N ALA A 383 24.16 -8.35 1.27
CA ALA A 383 25.50 -8.03 0.79
C ALA A 383 26.22 -9.28 0.22
N THR A 384 26.23 -10.41 0.94
CA THR A 384 26.92 -11.63 0.52
C THR A 384 26.07 -12.52 -0.37
N ARG A 385 24.74 -12.34 -0.39
CA ARG A 385 23.75 -13.20 -1.07
C ARG A 385 23.69 -14.63 -0.52
N GLU A 386 24.25 -14.88 0.65
CA GLU A 386 24.16 -16.16 1.32
C GLU A 386 22.78 -16.36 1.93
N VAL A 387 22.22 -17.56 1.79
CA VAL A 387 20.99 -17.95 2.49
C VAL A 387 21.31 -18.08 3.96
N LEU A 388 20.59 -17.32 4.78
CA LEU A 388 20.83 -17.26 6.22
C LEU A 388 20.17 -18.45 6.94
N PRO A 389 20.77 -18.94 8.04
CA PRO A 389 20.17 -19.97 8.87
C PRO A 389 18.94 -19.46 9.62
N GLN A 390 18.12 -20.40 10.12
CA GLN A 390 16.93 -20.08 10.91
C GLN A 390 17.26 -19.15 12.10
N GLY A 391 16.35 -18.20 12.36
CA GLY A 391 16.53 -17.22 13.43
C GLY A 391 17.40 -16.01 13.06
N ARG A 392 17.98 -15.97 11.85
CA ARG A 392 18.69 -14.79 11.35
C ARG A 392 17.74 -13.91 10.54
N ILE A 393 17.83 -12.59 10.74
CA ILE A 393 17.11 -11.58 9.95
C ILE A 393 17.95 -11.21 8.73
N GLY A 394 17.32 -11.25 7.55
CA GLY A 394 17.92 -10.86 6.28
C GLY A 394 16.86 -10.35 5.32
N GLU A 395 17.25 -10.12 4.07
CA GLU A 395 16.32 -9.73 3.02
C GLU A 395 15.40 -10.90 2.66
N ILE A 396 14.10 -10.63 2.58
CA ILE A 396 13.11 -11.62 2.16
C ILE A 396 13.17 -11.74 0.64
N TRP A 397 13.60 -12.89 0.14
CA TRP A 397 13.63 -13.21 -1.28
C TRP A 397 12.53 -14.18 -1.64
N LEU A 398 11.87 -13.93 -2.79
CA LEU A 398 10.65 -14.62 -3.20
C LEU A 398 10.79 -15.19 -4.61
N ARG A 399 10.30 -16.41 -4.83
CA ARG A 399 10.13 -17.00 -6.15
C ARG A 399 8.78 -17.71 -6.22
N GLY A 400 7.96 -17.37 -7.19
CA GLY A 400 6.62 -17.96 -7.35
C GLY A 400 5.87 -17.39 -8.55
N PRO A 401 4.72 -17.98 -8.90
CA PRO A 401 3.99 -17.66 -10.14
C PRO A 401 3.31 -16.27 -10.13
N SER A 402 3.16 -15.66 -8.96
CA SER A 402 2.62 -14.29 -8.85
C SER A 402 3.71 -13.21 -8.82
N VAL A 403 5.00 -13.58 -8.91
CA VAL A 403 6.08 -12.60 -9.12
C VAL A 403 5.92 -12.00 -10.51
N ALA A 404 5.89 -10.67 -10.59
CA ALA A 404 5.70 -9.92 -11.82
C ALA A 404 6.88 -10.09 -12.79
N LEU A 405 6.69 -9.71 -14.05
CA LEU A 405 7.74 -9.87 -15.09
C LEU A 405 8.96 -8.98 -14.87
N GLY A 406 8.80 -7.86 -14.17
CA GLY A 406 9.84 -6.86 -13.96
C GLY A 406 9.28 -5.44 -13.98
N TYR A 407 10.16 -4.46 -14.18
CA TYR A 407 9.80 -3.06 -14.34
C TYR A 407 9.79 -2.67 -15.82
N TRP A 408 8.72 -1.97 -16.24
CA TRP A 408 8.52 -1.50 -17.60
C TRP A 408 9.67 -0.59 -18.05
N GLU A 409 10.26 -0.89 -19.21
CA GLU A 409 11.37 -0.17 -19.82
C GLU A 409 12.57 0.09 -18.87
N ASN A 410 12.77 -0.78 -17.88
CA ASN A 410 13.88 -0.68 -16.95
C ASN A 410 14.56 -2.05 -16.75
N PRO A 411 15.32 -2.53 -17.74
CA PRO A 411 15.94 -3.85 -17.70
C PRO A 411 16.99 -3.98 -16.59
N GLU A 412 17.74 -2.92 -16.27
CA GLU A 412 18.75 -2.94 -15.22
C GLU A 412 18.09 -3.16 -13.83
N ALA A 413 17.06 -2.39 -13.51
CA ALA A 413 16.32 -2.58 -12.25
C ALA A 413 15.57 -3.92 -12.23
N THR A 414 15.10 -4.40 -13.39
CA THR A 414 14.46 -5.72 -13.52
C THR A 414 15.44 -6.83 -13.18
N GLU A 415 16.63 -6.82 -13.77
CA GLU A 415 17.66 -7.82 -13.49
C GLU A 415 18.08 -7.80 -12.02
N ALA A 416 18.34 -6.62 -11.47
CA ALA A 416 18.77 -6.46 -10.08
C ALA A 416 17.72 -6.88 -9.06
N THR A 417 16.42 -6.77 -9.40
CA THR A 417 15.32 -6.98 -8.44
C THR A 417 14.62 -8.32 -8.63
N PHE A 418 14.34 -8.74 -9.88
CA PHE A 418 13.49 -9.90 -10.15
C PHE A 418 14.25 -11.17 -10.56
N ARG A 419 15.54 -11.06 -10.82
CA ARG A 419 16.38 -12.16 -11.32
C ARG A 419 17.57 -12.43 -10.42
N ALA A 420 17.43 -12.14 -9.13
CA ALA A 420 18.52 -12.31 -8.19
C ALA A 420 18.90 -13.78 -8.04
N GLU A 421 20.19 -14.00 -7.81
CA GLU A 421 20.81 -15.30 -7.60
C GLU A 421 21.50 -15.33 -6.24
N THR A 422 21.26 -16.39 -5.47
CA THR A 422 21.92 -16.64 -4.19
C THR A 422 23.38 -17.06 -4.39
N ALA A 423 24.21 -16.93 -3.37
CA ALA A 423 25.62 -17.27 -3.45
C ALA A 423 25.90 -18.74 -3.85
N ASP A 424 24.95 -19.64 -3.63
CA ASP A 424 25.00 -21.05 -4.03
C ASP A 424 24.44 -21.32 -5.44
N GLY A 425 24.15 -20.27 -6.22
CA GLY A 425 23.75 -20.35 -7.63
C GLY A 425 22.27 -20.61 -7.89
N GLN A 426 21.39 -20.47 -6.89
CA GLN A 426 19.94 -20.55 -7.11
C GLN A 426 19.39 -19.20 -7.59
N GLY A 427 18.93 -19.14 -8.84
CA GLY A 427 18.46 -17.92 -9.49
C GLY A 427 16.93 -17.74 -9.51
N GLY A 428 16.50 -16.60 -10.07
CA GLY A 428 15.10 -16.26 -10.35
C GLY A 428 14.33 -15.80 -9.12
N TYR A 429 15.02 -15.22 -8.13
CA TYR A 429 14.38 -14.64 -6.97
C TYR A 429 14.08 -13.14 -7.17
N LEU A 430 12.91 -12.74 -6.68
CA LEU A 430 12.56 -11.34 -6.42
C LEU A 430 13.21 -10.92 -5.10
N ARG A 431 13.97 -9.83 -5.12
CA ARG A 431 14.45 -9.13 -3.93
C ARG A 431 13.38 -8.14 -3.46
N SER A 432 12.82 -8.38 -2.28
CA SER A 432 11.74 -7.51 -1.76
C SER A 432 12.24 -6.14 -1.27
N GLY A 433 13.51 -6.07 -0.85
CA GLY A 433 14.03 -4.91 -0.13
C GLY A 433 13.52 -4.80 1.30
N ASP A 434 12.73 -5.76 1.76
CA ASP A 434 12.23 -5.84 3.13
C ASP A 434 13.07 -6.83 3.94
N LEU A 435 13.39 -6.47 5.17
CA LEU A 435 14.06 -7.32 6.14
C LEU A 435 13.05 -8.13 6.94
N GLY A 436 13.38 -9.37 7.20
CA GLY A 436 12.52 -10.23 8.01
C GLY A 436 13.14 -11.59 8.27
N VAL A 437 12.33 -12.46 8.82
CA VAL A 437 12.68 -13.84 9.14
C VAL A 437 11.52 -14.77 8.84
N LEU A 438 11.83 -16.01 8.49
CA LEU A 438 10.85 -17.09 8.47
C LEU A 438 10.97 -17.87 9.79
N HIS A 439 9.96 -17.75 10.66
CA HIS A 439 9.93 -18.39 11.96
C HIS A 439 8.62 -19.18 12.11
N ASP A 440 8.71 -20.46 12.48
CA ASP A 440 7.56 -21.38 12.54
C ASP A 440 6.72 -21.44 11.25
N GLY A 441 7.36 -21.25 10.09
CA GLY A 441 6.71 -21.22 8.78
C GLY A 441 6.01 -19.90 8.43
N GLU A 442 6.08 -18.89 9.28
CA GLU A 442 5.46 -17.59 9.09
C GLU A 442 6.48 -16.49 8.83
N ILE A 443 6.12 -15.54 7.97
CA ILE A 443 6.93 -14.35 7.70
C ILE A 443 6.74 -13.32 8.81
N HIS A 444 7.85 -12.86 9.39
CA HIS A 444 7.90 -11.73 10.30
C HIS A 444 8.72 -10.63 9.66
N VAL A 445 8.07 -9.53 9.28
CA VAL A 445 8.74 -8.37 8.67
C VAL A 445 9.26 -7.46 9.76
N THR A 446 10.55 -7.15 9.75
CA THR A 446 11.18 -6.28 10.76
C THR A 446 11.44 -4.86 10.28
N GLY A 447 11.55 -4.64 8.97
CA GLY A 447 11.75 -3.30 8.40
C GLY A 447 12.12 -3.32 6.93
N ARG A 448 12.58 -2.16 6.41
CA ARG A 448 13.10 -2.02 5.04
C ARG A 448 14.58 -1.75 5.03
N ILE A 449 15.34 -2.40 4.16
CA ILE A 449 16.81 -2.25 4.05
C ILE A 449 17.20 -0.77 3.93
N LYS A 450 16.52 -0.01 3.06
CA LYS A 450 16.82 1.41 2.79
C LYS A 450 16.38 2.37 3.89
N GLU A 451 15.62 1.89 4.87
CA GLU A 451 15.09 2.70 5.98
C GLU A 451 15.76 2.38 7.32
N VAL A 452 16.45 1.25 7.42
CA VAL A 452 17.21 0.91 8.64
C VAL A 452 18.28 1.96 8.91
N LEU A 453 18.30 2.46 10.12
CA LEU A 453 19.26 3.46 10.59
C LEU A 453 20.44 2.76 11.26
N ILE A 454 21.63 3.01 10.77
CA ILE A 454 22.85 2.45 11.38
C ILE A 454 23.45 3.47 12.33
N VAL A 455 23.06 3.41 13.60
CA VAL A 455 23.53 4.32 14.61
C VAL A 455 24.55 3.64 15.53
N ARG A 456 25.83 4.02 15.43
CA ARG A 456 26.93 3.44 16.18
C ARG A 456 27.04 1.91 16.05
N GLY A 457 26.80 1.39 14.84
CA GLY A 457 26.88 -0.04 14.56
C GLY A 457 25.66 -0.87 14.99
N ARG A 458 24.59 -0.20 15.44
CA ARG A 458 23.31 -0.83 15.80
C ARG A 458 22.27 -0.53 14.74
N ASN A 459 21.44 -1.51 14.40
CA ASN A 459 20.34 -1.34 13.46
C ASN A 459 19.10 -0.86 14.22
N LEU A 460 18.65 0.34 13.92
CA LEU A 460 17.41 0.90 14.45
C LEU A 460 16.36 1.00 13.36
N TYR A 461 15.14 0.70 13.71
CA TYR A 461 14.01 0.73 12.78
C TYR A 461 13.17 1.99 13.04
N PRO A 462 13.07 2.90 12.06
CA PRO A 462 12.38 4.19 12.23
C PRO A 462 10.95 4.08 12.76
N GLN A 463 10.20 3.12 12.25
CA GLN A 463 8.81 2.90 12.65
C GLN A 463 8.62 2.60 14.13
N ASP A 464 9.63 2.04 14.76
CA ASP A 464 9.57 1.69 16.17
C ASP A 464 9.75 2.92 17.04
N ILE A 465 10.72 3.77 16.67
CA ILE A 465 10.93 5.06 17.32
C ILE A 465 9.68 5.93 17.14
N GLU A 466 9.11 5.97 15.93
CA GLU A 466 7.87 6.70 15.65
C GLU A 466 6.70 6.19 16.49
N HIS A 467 6.59 4.86 16.62
CA HIS A 467 5.54 4.23 17.44
C HIS A 467 5.71 4.58 18.92
N GLU A 468 6.89 4.40 19.47
CA GLU A 468 7.19 4.62 20.88
C GLU A 468 6.98 6.08 21.29
N LEU A 469 7.39 7.03 20.45
CA LEU A 469 7.14 8.45 20.68
C LEU A 469 5.64 8.75 20.77
N ARG A 470 4.82 8.17 19.88
CA ARG A 470 3.36 8.36 19.97
C ARG A 470 2.74 7.67 21.18
N ALA A 471 3.27 6.53 21.60
CA ALA A 471 2.76 5.79 22.75
C ALA A 471 3.03 6.52 24.08
N GLN A 472 4.21 7.14 24.21
CA GLN A 472 4.62 7.78 25.46
C GLN A 472 4.28 9.28 25.58
N HIS A 473 3.91 9.95 24.48
CA HIS A 473 3.60 11.38 24.49
C HIS A 473 2.18 11.65 24.00
N GLU A 474 1.31 12.08 24.92
CA GLU A 474 -0.12 12.35 24.62
C GLU A 474 -0.29 13.41 23.51
N ASP A 475 0.55 14.44 23.50
CA ASP A 475 0.55 15.51 22.49
C ASP A 475 0.83 15.00 21.06
N LEU A 476 1.44 13.82 20.90
CA LEU A 476 1.80 13.20 19.63
C LEU A 476 0.79 12.14 19.16
N GLN A 477 -0.11 11.71 20.05
CA GLN A 477 -1.07 10.66 19.73
C GLN A 477 -1.96 11.03 18.55
N GLY A 478 -2.03 10.10 17.58
CA GLY A 478 -2.82 10.26 16.36
C GLY A 478 -2.34 11.32 15.38
N LEU A 479 -1.09 11.71 15.51
CA LEU A 479 -0.36 12.51 14.57
C LEU A 479 0.76 11.66 13.95
N PHE A 480 1.36 12.17 12.88
CA PHE A 480 2.40 11.44 12.15
C PHE A 480 3.78 11.98 12.51
N GLY A 481 4.70 11.06 12.67
CA GLY A 481 6.12 11.35 12.78
C GLY A 481 6.89 10.67 11.66
N ALA A 482 8.07 11.17 11.34
CA ALA A 482 9.02 10.52 10.46
C ALA A 482 10.42 10.58 11.08
N VAL A 483 11.04 9.41 11.20
CA VAL A 483 12.39 9.26 11.72
C VAL A 483 13.30 8.83 10.59
N PHE A 484 14.45 9.49 10.45
CA PHE A 484 15.40 9.21 9.37
C PHE A 484 16.83 9.59 9.74
N GLY A 485 17.77 9.00 9.05
CA GLY A 485 19.19 9.33 9.18
C GLY A 485 19.64 10.41 8.20
N VAL A 486 20.54 11.27 8.66
CA VAL A 486 21.25 12.24 7.82
C VAL A 486 22.73 11.91 7.88
N GLY A 487 23.28 11.46 6.76
CA GLY A 487 24.72 11.19 6.65
C GLY A 487 25.54 12.47 6.75
N THR A 488 26.60 12.43 7.55
CA THR A 488 27.60 13.48 7.71
C THR A 488 28.99 12.88 7.78
N VAL A 489 30.01 13.71 7.59
CA VAL A 489 31.40 13.30 7.74
C VAL A 489 31.95 13.96 8.99
N ARG A 490 32.50 13.18 9.92
CA ARG A 490 33.14 13.64 11.12
C ARG A 490 34.47 14.35 10.81
N GLU A 491 34.99 15.09 11.78
CA GLU A 491 36.32 15.74 11.66
C GLU A 491 37.47 14.75 11.38
N ASP A 492 37.29 13.48 11.80
CA ASP A 492 38.26 12.41 11.56
C ASP A 492 38.10 11.72 10.18
N GLY A 493 37.19 12.24 9.30
CA GLY A 493 36.92 11.71 7.97
C GLY A 493 35.99 10.52 7.94
N ARG A 494 35.46 10.03 9.03
CA ARG A 494 34.51 8.90 9.09
C ARG A 494 33.11 9.37 8.78
N GLU A 495 32.38 8.57 8.02
CA GLU A 495 30.95 8.77 7.81
C GLU A 495 30.19 8.43 9.10
N GLU A 496 29.25 9.28 9.45
CA GLU A 496 28.34 9.08 10.59
C GLU A 496 26.91 9.40 10.15
N GLU A 497 25.96 8.59 10.58
CA GLU A 497 24.54 8.83 10.38
C GLU A 497 23.95 9.49 11.63
N LEU A 498 23.42 10.70 11.47
CA LEU A 498 22.79 11.48 12.53
C LEU A 498 21.29 11.24 12.52
N LEU A 499 20.74 10.86 13.69
CA LEU A 499 19.33 10.58 13.86
C LEU A 499 18.50 11.86 13.94
N VAL A 500 17.55 12.02 13.05
CA VAL A 500 16.58 13.12 13.00
C VAL A 500 15.18 12.59 13.24
N VAL A 501 14.46 13.21 14.15
CA VAL A 501 13.06 12.95 14.46
C VAL A 501 12.23 14.14 14.02
N THR A 502 11.28 13.94 13.13
CA THR A 502 10.27 14.96 12.77
C THR A 502 8.91 14.49 13.25
N HIS A 503 8.07 15.39 13.80
CA HIS A 503 6.73 15.03 14.23
C HIS A 503 5.74 16.18 14.09
N GLU A 504 4.50 15.83 13.74
CA GLU A 504 3.38 16.78 13.77
C GLU A 504 2.97 17.08 15.21
N VAL A 505 2.51 18.30 15.45
CA VAL A 505 1.88 18.70 16.71
C VAL A 505 0.52 19.35 16.47
N ARG A 506 -0.36 19.31 17.47
CA ARG A 506 -1.71 19.88 17.40
C ARG A 506 -1.71 21.34 17.83
N GLY A 507 -2.47 22.15 17.11
CA GLY A 507 -2.76 23.53 17.51
C GLY A 507 -1.58 24.48 17.43
N ARG A 508 -1.68 25.60 18.17
CA ARG A 508 -0.60 26.56 18.38
C ARG A 508 -0.12 26.40 19.82
N LEU A 509 0.97 25.69 20.01
CA LEU A 509 1.63 25.55 21.28
C LEU A 509 2.61 26.71 21.50
N ALA A 510 2.82 27.10 22.74
CA ALA A 510 3.82 28.09 23.10
C ALA A 510 5.25 27.52 22.92
N GLU A 511 6.23 28.38 22.68
CA GLU A 511 7.60 27.96 22.36
C GLU A 511 8.25 27.13 23.46
N ASP A 512 7.97 27.44 24.72
CA ASP A 512 8.45 26.70 25.89
C ASP A 512 7.87 25.29 25.96
N VAL A 513 6.60 25.11 25.58
CA VAL A 513 5.92 23.80 25.49
C VAL A 513 6.53 22.97 24.35
N LEU A 514 6.74 23.56 23.17
CA LEU A 514 7.38 22.88 22.05
C LEU A 514 8.80 22.45 22.39
N ARG A 515 9.58 23.30 23.04
CA ARG A 515 10.95 22.99 23.49
C ARG A 515 10.95 21.84 24.50
N LYS A 516 10.04 21.88 25.49
CA LYS A 516 9.91 20.80 26.46
C LYS A 516 9.59 19.49 25.79
N LEU A 517 8.59 19.48 24.90
CA LEU A 517 8.20 18.28 24.15
C LEU A 517 9.38 17.71 23.35
N ALA A 518 10.14 18.55 22.65
CA ALA A 518 11.32 18.12 21.90
C ALA A 518 12.39 17.49 22.82
N MET A 519 12.62 18.05 24.01
CA MET A 519 13.54 17.47 24.99
C MET A 519 13.01 16.12 25.53
N ASP A 520 11.73 16.02 25.84
CA ASP A 520 11.11 14.80 26.35
C ASP A 520 11.17 13.68 25.29
N MET A 521 10.93 14.00 24.01
CA MET A 521 11.11 13.08 22.89
C MET A 521 12.56 12.56 22.78
N ARG A 522 13.56 13.43 22.91
CA ARG A 522 14.97 13.01 22.94
C ARG A 522 15.28 12.06 24.09
N GLN A 523 14.73 12.32 25.27
CA GLN A 523 14.91 11.47 26.44
C GLN A 523 14.26 10.10 26.23
N THR A 524 13.06 10.05 25.66
CA THR A 524 12.38 8.80 25.31
C THR A 524 13.24 7.97 24.36
N VAL A 525 13.73 8.53 23.25
CA VAL A 525 14.58 7.79 22.31
C VAL A 525 15.89 7.34 22.96
N ALA A 526 16.50 8.16 23.79
CA ALA A 526 17.72 7.79 24.51
C ALA A 526 17.49 6.65 25.50
N ARG A 527 16.36 6.66 26.22
CA ARG A 527 16.01 5.65 27.21
C ARG A 527 15.63 4.33 26.57
N GLU A 528 14.72 4.36 25.55
CA GLU A 528 14.14 3.15 24.98
C GLU A 528 15.04 2.49 23.92
N PHE A 529 15.81 3.30 23.18
CA PHE A 529 16.64 2.81 22.08
C PHE A 529 18.14 3.02 22.31
N GLY A 530 18.55 3.64 23.40
CA GLY A 530 19.96 3.96 23.67
C GLY A 530 20.58 4.83 22.56
N ALA A 531 19.77 5.56 21.80
CA ALA A 531 20.19 6.33 20.65
C ALA A 531 20.11 7.84 20.93
N ARG A 532 21.12 8.58 20.46
CA ARG A 532 21.13 10.04 20.55
C ARG A 532 20.41 10.63 19.33
N VAL A 533 19.39 11.43 19.59
CA VAL A 533 18.70 12.21 18.56
C VAL A 533 19.47 13.49 18.31
N SER A 534 19.92 13.73 17.09
CA SER A 534 20.68 14.92 16.69
C SER A 534 19.80 16.12 16.39
N ALA A 535 18.57 15.88 15.91
CA ALA A 535 17.55 16.93 15.82
C ALA A 535 16.15 16.39 16.09
N VAL A 536 15.34 17.22 16.76
CA VAL A 536 13.89 17.10 16.80
C VAL A 536 13.28 18.27 16.06
N VAL A 537 12.40 17.99 15.10
CA VAL A 537 11.73 19.01 14.28
C VAL A 537 10.22 18.86 14.44
N LEU A 538 9.58 19.82 15.05
CA LEU A 538 8.15 19.85 15.22
C LEU A 538 7.51 20.65 14.09
N VAL A 539 6.54 20.05 13.41
CA VAL A 539 5.85 20.62 12.26
C VAL A 539 4.34 20.70 12.49
N ARG A 540 3.66 21.53 11.71
CA ARG A 540 2.19 21.60 11.77
C ARG A 540 1.57 20.30 11.27
N ARG A 541 0.36 20.02 11.71
CA ARG A 541 -0.45 18.91 11.19
C ARG A 541 -0.53 18.99 9.64
N GLY A 542 -0.27 17.87 8.96
CA GLY A 542 -0.12 17.79 7.51
C GLY A 542 1.30 18.10 7.01
N GLY A 543 2.27 18.35 7.91
CA GLY A 543 3.67 18.62 7.56
C GLY A 543 4.50 17.37 7.29
N ILE A 544 4.05 16.19 7.71
CA ILE A 544 4.69 14.91 7.37
C ILE A 544 4.22 14.43 6.01
N LYS A 545 5.16 14.27 5.08
CA LYS A 545 4.88 13.79 3.72
C LYS A 545 4.46 12.32 3.74
N ARG A 546 3.36 12.02 3.06
CA ARG A 546 2.80 10.67 2.98
C ARG A 546 2.44 10.32 1.54
N THR A 547 2.39 9.03 1.24
CA THR A 547 1.84 8.52 -0.03
C THR A 547 0.33 8.74 -0.07
N THR A 548 -0.28 8.56 -1.23
CA THR A 548 -1.74 8.58 -1.40
C THR A 548 -2.44 7.48 -0.61
N SER A 549 -1.71 6.41 -0.26
CA SER A 549 -2.18 5.33 0.63
C SER A 549 -1.91 5.59 2.12
N GLY A 550 -1.39 6.76 2.49
CA GLY A 550 -1.14 7.17 3.88
C GLY A 550 0.23 6.82 4.45
N LYS A 551 1.08 6.07 3.73
CA LYS A 551 2.42 5.66 4.20
C LYS A 551 3.36 6.85 4.34
N ILE A 552 4.18 6.88 5.40
CA ILE A 552 5.19 7.91 5.65
C ILE A 552 6.30 7.83 4.59
N GLN A 553 6.61 8.96 3.95
CA GLN A 553 7.67 9.09 2.95
C GLN A 553 8.95 9.62 3.60
N ARG A 554 9.67 8.76 4.36
CA ARG A 554 10.87 9.14 5.12
C ARG A 554 11.97 9.73 4.26
N ALA A 555 12.20 9.18 3.07
CA ALA A 555 13.16 9.73 2.11
C ALA A 555 12.80 11.17 1.70
N ALA A 556 11.52 11.43 1.37
CA ALA A 556 11.06 12.77 1.01
C ALA A 556 11.10 13.76 2.19
N MET A 557 10.90 13.27 3.43
CA MET A 557 11.07 14.07 4.64
C MET A 557 12.55 14.42 4.88
N ARG A 558 13.45 13.46 4.67
CA ARG A 558 14.90 13.67 4.76
C ARG A 558 15.38 14.72 3.76
N GLU A 559 14.96 14.63 2.50
CA GLU A 559 15.34 15.59 1.46
C GLU A 559 14.78 16.99 1.76
N ALA A 560 13.51 17.10 2.19
CA ALA A 560 12.91 18.37 2.58
C ALA A 560 13.62 18.99 3.82
N PHE A 561 14.05 18.15 4.75
CA PHE A 561 14.85 18.59 5.89
C PHE A 561 16.22 19.14 5.45
N ARG A 562 16.93 18.43 4.56
CA ARG A 562 18.22 18.86 4.01
C ARG A 562 18.11 20.16 3.20
N ALA A 563 17.03 20.32 2.45
CA ALA A 563 16.76 21.53 1.66
C ALA A 563 16.26 22.72 2.52
N GLY A 564 15.96 22.50 3.81
CA GLY A 564 15.36 23.55 4.65
C GLY A 564 13.93 23.92 4.29
N GLU A 565 13.21 23.02 3.61
CA GLU A 565 11.85 23.24 3.09
C GLU A 565 10.74 22.87 4.07
N LEU A 566 11.07 22.31 5.24
CA LEU A 566 10.07 21.95 6.22
C LEU A 566 9.47 23.20 6.88
N ASN A 567 8.14 23.28 6.90
CA ASN A 567 7.43 24.34 7.60
C ASN A 567 7.43 24.05 9.11
N THR A 568 8.54 24.41 9.77
CA THR A 568 8.82 24.08 11.16
C THR A 568 8.12 25.02 12.13
N LEU A 569 7.63 24.48 13.24
CA LEU A 569 7.17 25.23 14.42
C LEU A 569 8.29 25.38 15.45
N HIS A 570 9.11 24.33 15.58
CA HIS A 570 10.26 24.31 16.49
C HIS A 570 11.33 23.36 15.96
N VAL A 571 12.59 23.74 16.14
CA VAL A 571 13.75 22.91 15.80
C VAL A 571 14.71 22.91 16.97
N GLU A 572 14.95 21.74 17.54
CA GLU A 572 15.99 21.50 18.54
C GLU A 572 17.07 20.64 17.87
N ALA A 573 18.21 21.24 17.54
CA ALA A 573 19.29 20.58 16.82
C ALA A 573 20.65 20.72 17.51
N ASP A 574 21.46 19.67 17.45
CA ASP A 574 22.84 19.68 17.89
C ASP A 574 23.71 20.56 16.97
N ARG A 575 24.77 21.14 17.52
CA ARG A 575 25.75 21.97 16.77
C ARG A 575 26.31 21.24 15.54
N GLN A 576 26.51 19.94 15.64
CA GLN A 576 27.07 19.10 14.60
C GLN A 576 26.13 19.05 13.37
N LEU A 577 24.83 18.95 13.57
CA LEU A 577 23.83 18.94 12.48
C LEU A 577 23.61 20.36 11.92
N SER A 578 23.64 21.39 12.77
CA SER A 578 23.54 22.78 12.35
C SER A 578 24.67 23.19 11.39
N SER A 579 25.88 22.66 11.61
CA SER A 579 27.02 22.89 10.70
C SER A 579 26.92 22.07 9.39
N ALA A 580 26.30 20.90 9.43
CA ALA A 580 26.11 20.06 8.24
C ALA A 580 24.99 20.57 7.29
N LEU A 581 24.03 21.35 7.83
CA LEU A 581 22.93 21.97 7.09
C LEU A 581 23.25 23.41 6.63
N ALA A 582 24.31 24.01 7.13
CA ALA A 582 24.75 25.34 6.66
C ALA A 582 25.13 25.23 5.17
N PRO A 583 24.63 26.15 4.30
CA PRO A 583 25.01 26.14 2.89
C PRO A 583 26.55 26.19 2.81
N ARG A 584 27.14 25.20 2.17
CA ARG A 584 28.58 25.24 1.82
C ARG A 584 28.77 26.52 1.02
N GLN A 585 29.42 27.51 1.64
CA GLN A 585 29.88 28.69 0.89
C GLN A 585 30.76 28.16 -0.25
N ALA A 586 30.31 28.43 -1.50
CA ALA A 586 30.98 28.06 -2.74
C ALA A 586 32.29 28.82 -2.90
#